data_7654ebb2cfbf38333a8b82a87a0aaf5e
#
_entry.id   7654ebb2cfbf38333a8b82a87a0aaf5e
#
_cell.length_a   1.000
_cell.length_b   1.000
_cell.length_c   1.000
_cell.angle_alpha   90.00
_cell.angle_beta   90.00
_cell.angle_gamma   90.00
#
_symmetry.space_group_name_H-M   'P 1'
#
loop_
_entity.id
_entity.type
_entity.pdbx_description
1 polymer ?
#
loop_
_entity_poly.entity_id
_entity_poly.type
_entity_poly.pdbx_seq_one_letter_code
_entity_poly.pdbx_strand_id
1 'polypeptide(L)'
;ELLKDPYFFLSAVIGGVFLSFSSHGVDHMMVQRVLGTKDLRSGQKAMIGSGIFVMLQFGIFLLAGSLIFYYFDGIALQKDREFSSFIVDHLPTGLRGLLLAGILSAAMSTLSSSINSLASSTIVDWFGGRSSIRTSKIVSLFWASVLIGIALIFDESDSAIVIIGLQIASFTYGGLLGLFLLTKIDRKFNSISLIVGLISSLLIVFYLKQVGLAWTWFIMISVLVNICITFLVDIFIKGSFSKKFSVFFLTIIFILGILSFLKPSVEQERPINSNILTGILNELDKRYKNIITEPERYRTQILYTQIDRDGNNYPKFTNYTFGVRPENYFYPASTIKLPVAVLALEKL
;
A
#
# COMPACT_ATOMS: atom_id res chain seq x y z
N GLU A 1 -16.00 6.49 -0.99
CA GLU A 1 -15.24 5.85 -2.09
C GLU A 1 -13.96 6.63 -2.40
N LEU A 2 -13.99 7.94 -2.69
CA LEU A 2 -12.81 8.77 -3.02
C LEU A 2 -11.61 8.56 -2.06
N LEU A 3 -11.86 8.45 -0.76
CA LEU A 3 -10.80 8.36 0.25
C LEU A 3 -10.41 6.92 0.62
N LYS A 4 -11.27 5.95 0.34
CA LYS A 4 -11.06 4.55 0.77
C LYS A 4 -10.66 3.62 -0.37
N ASP A 5 -11.09 3.93 -1.61
CA ASP A 5 -10.78 3.12 -2.78
C ASP A 5 -9.53 3.64 -3.49
N PRO A 6 -8.42 2.87 -3.53
CA PRO A 6 -7.21 3.26 -4.23
C PRO A 6 -7.39 3.29 -5.77
N TYR A 7 -8.41 2.61 -6.29
CA TYR A 7 -8.71 2.55 -7.73
C TYR A 7 -9.71 3.61 -8.18
N PHE A 8 -10.26 4.41 -7.26
CA PHE A 8 -11.06 5.55 -7.64
C PHE A 8 -10.22 6.51 -8.50
N PHE A 9 -10.72 6.87 -9.68
CA PHE A 9 -9.96 7.60 -10.71
C PHE A 9 -9.17 8.80 -10.16
N LEU A 10 -9.82 9.66 -9.40
CA LEU A 10 -9.17 10.87 -8.87
C LEU A 10 -8.08 10.54 -7.84
N SER A 11 -8.30 9.56 -6.96
CA SER A 11 -7.30 9.13 -5.98
C SER A 11 -6.11 8.46 -6.67
N ALA A 12 -6.37 7.67 -7.71
CA ALA A 12 -5.32 7.02 -8.50
C ALA A 12 -4.46 8.04 -9.26
N VAL A 13 -5.08 9.05 -9.89
CA VAL A 13 -4.37 10.12 -10.63
C VAL A 13 -3.53 10.96 -9.67
N ILE A 14 -4.12 11.47 -8.59
CA ILE A 14 -3.39 12.31 -7.63
C ILE A 14 -2.28 11.51 -6.96
N GLY A 15 -2.60 10.31 -6.46
CA GLY A 15 -1.61 9.43 -5.84
C GLY A 15 -0.49 9.04 -6.79
N GLY A 16 -0.81 8.73 -8.04
CA GLY A 16 0.15 8.43 -9.10
C GLY A 16 1.10 9.59 -9.40
N VAL A 17 0.59 10.82 -9.43
CA VAL A 17 1.43 12.04 -9.61
C VAL A 17 2.41 12.18 -8.46
N PHE A 18 1.95 12.09 -7.20
CA PHE A 18 2.84 12.22 -6.04
C PHE A 18 3.83 11.05 -5.93
N LEU A 19 3.41 9.83 -6.26
CA LEU A 19 4.26 8.66 -6.32
C LEU A 19 5.35 8.82 -7.38
N SER A 20 5.00 9.23 -8.59
CA SER A 20 5.94 9.46 -9.69
C SER A 20 6.91 10.61 -9.38
N PHE A 21 6.41 11.68 -8.78
CA PHE A 21 7.24 12.81 -8.38
C PHE A 21 8.25 12.40 -7.28
N SER A 22 7.83 11.57 -6.32
CA SER A 22 8.73 11.08 -5.28
C SER A 22 9.76 10.10 -5.85
N SER A 23 9.34 9.12 -6.63
CA SER A 23 10.25 8.10 -7.17
C SER A 23 11.31 8.70 -8.10
N HIS A 24 10.97 9.68 -8.94
CA HIS A 24 11.92 10.30 -9.86
C HIS A 24 12.64 11.52 -9.27
N GLY A 25 12.12 12.12 -8.20
CA GLY A 25 12.71 13.32 -7.59
C GLY A 25 13.60 13.06 -6.38
N VAL A 26 13.31 12.00 -5.59
CA VAL A 26 14.02 11.76 -4.33
C VAL A 26 14.51 10.33 -4.13
N ASP A 27 14.06 9.38 -4.94
CA ASP A 27 14.59 8.02 -4.89
C ASP A 27 16.00 7.98 -5.48
N HIS A 28 16.98 7.62 -4.65
CA HIS A 28 18.39 7.64 -5.03
C HIS A 28 18.69 6.74 -6.24
N MET A 29 18.05 5.59 -6.33
CA MET A 29 18.25 4.66 -7.44
C MET A 29 17.78 5.24 -8.79
N MET A 30 16.68 5.99 -8.80
CA MET A 30 16.17 6.65 -10.01
C MET A 30 16.94 7.94 -10.32
N VAL A 31 17.18 8.77 -9.31
CA VAL A 31 17.89 10.05 -9.46
C VAL A 31 19.30 9.86 -9.99
N GLN A 32 20.07 8.85 -9.55
CA GLN A 32 21.39 8.52 -10.08
C GLN A 32 21.38 8.33 -11.60
N ARG A 33 20.38 7.64 -12.13
CA ARG A 33 20.27 7.38 -13.58
C ARG A 33 20.00 8.65 -14.37
N VAL A 34 19.17 9.54 -13.83
CA VAL A 34 18.84 10.83 -14.45
C VAL A 34 20.06 11.78 -14.40
N LEU A 35 20.77 11.84 -13.26
CA LEU A 35 21.97 12.66 -13.12
C LEU A 35 23.14 12.19 -14.01
N GLY A 36 23.16 10.92 -14.41
CA GLY A 36 24.12 10.37 -15.36
C GLY A 36 23.89 10.78 -16.82
N THR A 37 22.84 11.54 -17.12
CA THR A 37 22.58 12.02 -18.50
C THR A 37 23.46 13.20 -18.85
N LYS A 38 23.68 13.40 -20.18
CA LYS A 38 24.61 14.41 -20.72
C LYS A 38 24.25 15.84 -20.32
N ASP A 39 22.98 16.17 -20.30
CA ASP A 39 22.48 17.52 -20.03
C ASP A 39 21.05 17.47 -19.48
N LEU A 40 20.53 18.61 -18.99
CA LEU A 40 19.20 18.73 -18.41
C LEU A 40 18.10 18.30 -19.40
N ARG A 41 18.21 18.65 -20.68
CA ARG A 41 17.20 18.29 -21.70
C ARG A 41 17.17 16.79 -21.92
N SER A 42 18.33 16.14 -21.93
CA SER A 42 18.43 14.68 -22.03
C SER A 42 17.81 13.99 -20.80
N GLY A 43 18.06 14.52 -19.59
CA GLY A 43 17.42 14.04 -18.37
C GLY A 43 15.90 14.19 -18.40
N GLN A 44 15.38 15.33 -18.82
CA GLN A 44 13.94 15.56 -18.98
C GLN A 44 13.30 14.60 -19.99
N LYS A 45 13.94 14.42 -21.16
CA LYS A 45 13.46 13.45 -22.16
C LYS A 45 13.49 12.02 -21.66
N ALA A 46 14.52 11.65 -20.91
CA ALA A 46 14.62 10.32 -20.30
C ALA A 46 13.48 10.08 -19.29
N MET A 47 13.17 11.06 -18.44
CA MET A 47 12.07 10.98 -17.47
C MET A 47 10.72 10.88 -18.15
N ILE A 48 10.42 11.74 -19.12
CA ILE A 48 9.15 11.71 -19.86
C ILE A 48 9.01 10.39 -20.64
N GLY A 49 10.07 10.00 -21.34
CA GLY A 49 10.13 8.73 -22.06
C GLY A 49 9.91 7.53 -21.16
N SER A 50 10.56 7.49 -20.00
CA SER A 50 10.37 6.47 -18.98
C SER A 50 8.88 6.36 -18.56
N GLY A 51 8.22 7.49 -18.29
CA GLY A 51 6.79 7.51 -17.95
C GLY A 51 5.91 6.92 -19.05
N ILE A 52 6.16 7.25 -20.31
CA ILE A 52 5.43 6.70 -21.47
C ILE A 52 5.67 5.19 -21.57
N PHE A 53 6.92 4.74 -21.46
CA PHE A 53 7.25 3.32 -21.53
C PHE A 53 6.63 2.52 -20.38
N VAL A 54 6.64 3.05 -19.16
CA VAL A 54 6.00 2.42 -18.00
C VAL A 54 4.49 2.30 -18.22
N MET A 55 3.83 3.35 -18.73
CA MET A 55 2.41 3.29 -19.05
C MET A 55 2.09 2.21 -20.08
N LEU A 56 2.86 2.10 -21.16
CA LEU A 56 2.69 1.07 -22.18
C LEU A 56 2.95 -0.33 -21.61
N GLN A 57 3.97 -0.48 -20.79
CA GLN A 57 4.31 -1.74 -20.13
C GLN A 57 3.19 -2.20 -19.20
N PHE A 58 2.64 -1.32 -18.37
CA PHE A 58 1.48 -1.65 -17.53
C PHE A 58 0.27 -2.05 -18.37
N GLY A 59 -0.01 -1.35 -19.47
CA GLY A 59 -1.07 -1.71 -20.40
C GLY A 59 -0.90 -3.13 -20.97
N ILE A 60 0.31 -3.49 -21.37
CA ILE A 60 0.62 -4.83 -21.89
C ILE A 60 0.44 -5.89 -20.80
N PHE A 61 0.91 -5.64 -19.57
CA PHE A 61 0.75 -6.59 -18.46
C PHE A 61 -0.72 -6.76 -18.05
N LEU A 62 -1.50 -5.68 -18.02
CA LEU A 62 -2.94 -5.74 -17.73
C LEU A 62 -3.67 -6.55 -18.82
N LEU A 63 -3.31 -6.34 -20.10
CA LEU A 63 -3.87 -7.12 -21.19
C LEU A 63 -3.49 -8.60 -21.08
N ALA A 64 -2.22 -8.89 -20.78
CA ALA A 64 -1.77 -10.27 -20.57
C ALA A 64 -2.50 -10.94 -19.41
N GLY A 65 -2.66 -10.24 -18.27
CA GLY A 65 -3.44 -10.74 -17.13
C GLY A 65 -4.91 -11.02 -17.49
N SER A 66 -5.54 -10.11 -18.24
CA SER A 66 -6.93 -10.31 -18.73
C SER A 66 -7.06 -11.50 -19.66
N LEU A 67 -6.08 -11.72 -20.55
CA LEU A 67 -6.06 -12.87 -21.44
C LEU A 67 -5.85 -14.20 -20.69
N ILE A 68 -4.99 -14.21 -19.68
CA ILE A 68 -4.77 -15.37 -18.81
C ILE A 68 -6.04 -15.70 -18.02
N PHE A 69 -6.70 -14.67 -17.45
CA PHE A 69 -7.98 -14.86 -16.76
C PHE A 69 -9.05 -15.44 -17.68
N TYR A 70 -9.15 -14.96 -18.92
CA TYR A 70 -10.05 -15.52 -19.93
C TYR A 70 -9.67 -16.96 -20.31
N TYR A 71 -8.38 -17.25 -20.42
CA TYR A 71 -7.86 -18.60 -20.72
C TYR A 71 -8.25 -19.63 -19.65
N PHE A 72 -8.34 -19.21 -18.39
CA PHE A 72 -8.80 -20.04 -17.28
C PHE A 72 -10.32 -19.96 -17.05
N ASP A 73 -11.11 -19.62 -18.07
CA ASP A 73 -12.59 -19.52 -18.03
C ASP A 73 -13.12 -18.62 -16.88
N GLY A 74 -12.38 -17.57 -16.53
CA GLY A 74 -12.74 -16.67 -15.45
C GLY A 74 -12.53 -17.22 -14.04
N ILE A 75 -11.89 -18.38 -13.90
CA ILE A 75 -11.56 -18.95 -12.59
C ILE A 75 -10.38 -18.19 -11.99
N ALA A 76 -10.61 -17.51 -10.88
CA ALA A 76 -9.52 -16.86 -10.14
C ALA A 76 -8.66 -17.94 -9.47
N LEU A 77 -7.41 -18.02 -9.86
CA LEU A 77 -6.40 -18.83 -9.18
C LEU A 77 -5.97 -18.14 -7.87
N GLN A 78 -5.05 -18.75 -7.15
CA GLN A 78 -4.45 -18.12 -5.99
C GLN A 78 -3.74 -16.84 -6.40
N LYS A 79 -3.98 -15.72 -5.70
CA LYS A 79 -3.42 -14.40 -6.02
C LYS A 79 -1.91 -14.46 -6.30
N ASP A 80 -1.47 -13.70 -7.30
CA ASP A 80 -0.09 -13.61 -7.79
C ASP A 80 0.49 -14.93 -8.34
N ARG A 81 -0.32 -15.98 -8.51
CA ARG A 81 0.12 -17.26 -9.11
C ARG A 81 -0.40 -17.49 -10.52
N GLU A 82 -1.35 -16.71 -10.99
CA GLU A 82 -1.98 -16.88 -12.31
C GLU A 82 -0.94 -16.88 -13.42
N PHE A 83 -0.06 -15.88 -13.43
CA PHE A 83 0.97 -15.74 -14.46
C PHE A 83 2.04 -16.83 -14.36
N SER A 84 2.49 -17.14 -13.15
CA SER A 84 3.49 -18.20 -12.93
C SER A 84 2.95 -19.59 -13.24
N SER A 85 1.70 -19.90 -12.87
CA SER A 85 1.03 -21.16 -13.24
C SER A 85 0.87 -21.29 -14.74
N PHE A 86 0.43 -20.22 -15.42
CA PHE A 86 0.34 -20.23 -16.87
C PHE A 86 1.69 -20.53 -17.55
N ILE A 87 2.78 -19.93 -17.08
CA ILE A 87 4.12 -20.17 -17.61
C ILE A 87 4.54 -21.63 -17.40
N VAL A 88 4.34 -22.16 -16.18
CA VAL A 88 4.84 -23.47 -15.80
C VAL A 88 4.02 -24.60 -16.43
N ASP A 89 2.69 -24.46 -16.45
CA ASP A 89 1.79 -25.56 -16.78
C ASP A 89 1.35 -25.55 -18.25
N HIS A 90 1.30 -24.38 -18.90
CA HIS A 90 0.67 -24.26 -20.23
C HIS A 90 1.63 -23.86 -21.35
N LEU A 91 2.83 -23.37 -21.04
CA LEU A 91 3.77 -22.98 -22.09
C LEU A 91 4.70 -24.15 -22.51
N PRO A 92 5.05 -24.25 -23.80
CA PRO A 92 6.02 -25.23 -24.30
C PRO A 92 7.40 -24.96 -23.65
N THR A 93 8.20 -26.05 -23.51
CA THR A 93 9.44 -26.05 -22.72
C THR A 93 10.43 -24.96 -23.13
N GLY A 94 10.59 -24.66 -24.42
CA GLY A 94 11.51 -23.62 -24.90
C GLY A 94 11.08 -22.20 -24.48
N LEU A 95 9.80 -21.84 -24.62
CA LEU A 95 9.25 -20.55 -24.21
C LEU A 95 9.26 -20.41 -22.68
N ARG A 96 8.94 -21.48 -21.96
CA ARG A 96 9.03 -21.53 -20.51
C ARG A 96 10.44 -21.16 -20.03
N GLY A 97 11.46 -21.79 -20.57
CA GLY A 97 12.86 -21.52 -20.23
C GLY A 97 13.27 -20.07 -20.56
N LEU A 98 12.86 -19.55 -21.73
CA LEU A 98 13.14 -18.17 -22.14
C LEU A 98 12.51 -17.15 -21.19
N LEU A 99 11.23 -17.35 -20.83
CA LEU A 99 10.54 -16.45 -19.90
C LEU A 99 11.13 -16.50 -18.48
N LEU A 100 11.44 -17.70 -17.98
CA LEU A 100 12.10 -17.83 -16.67
C LEU A 100 13.47 -17.15 -16.66
N ALA A 101 14.26 -17.32 -17.71
CA ALA A 101 15.54 -16.62 -17.84
C ALA A 101 15.36 -15.09 -17.89
N GLY A 102 14.34 -14.60 -18.58
CA GLY A 102 13.98 -13.18 -18.63
C GLY A 102 13.59 -12.63 -17.27
N ILE A 103 12.74 -13.34 -16.53
CA ILE A 103 12.31 -12.97 -15.18
C ILE A 103 13.51 -12.91 -14.23
N LEU A 104 14.35 -13.94 -14.23
CA LEU A 104 15.55 -13.98 -13.39
C LEU A 104 16.52 -12.85 -13.74
N SER A 105 16.74 -12.59 -15.03
CA SER A 105 17.59 -11.48 -15.48
C SER A 105 17.07 -10.12 -15.01
N ALA A 106 15.76 -9.89 -15.10
CA ALA A 106 15.12 -8.66 -14.63
C ALA A 106 15.25 -8.51 -13.10
N ALA A 107 15.01 -9.59 -12.35
CA ALA A 107 15.16 -9.61 -10.90
C ALA A 107 16.61 -9.32 -10.47
N MET A 108 17.59 -9.96 -11.09
CA MET A 108 19.02 -9.75 -10.84
C MET A 108 19.45 -8.31 -11.14
N SER A 109 18.97 -7.74 -12.24
CA SER A 109 19.26 -6.34 -12.61
C SER A 109 18.74 -5.36 -11.56
N THR A 110 17.50 -5.55 -11.09
CA THR A 110 16.89 -4.71 -10.07
C THR A 110 17.60 -4.85 -8.72
N LEU A 111 17.87 -6.09 -8.30
CA LEU A 111 18.56 -6.37 -7.04
C LEU A 111 19.97 -5.76 -7.01
N SER A 112 20.73 -5.92 -8.10
CA SER A 112 22.06 -5.32 -8.23
C SER A 112 22.02 -3.80 -8.13
N SER A 113 21.05 -3.15 -8.78
CA SER A 113 20.88 -1.70 -8.71
C SER A 113 20.51 -1.24 -7.30
N SER A 114 19.64 -1.99 -6.59
CA SER A 114 19.22 -1.68 -5.22
C SER A 114 20.39 -1.80 -4.25
N ILE A 115 21.17 -2.88 -4.32
CA ILE A 115 22.37 -3.07 -3.49
C ILE A 115 23.38 -1.95 -3.73
N ASN A 116 23.61 -1.59 -5.00
CA ASN A 116 24.55 -0.52 -5.35
C ASN A 116 24.09 0.84 -4.82
N SER A 117 22.79 1.14 -4.92
CA SER A 117 22.19 2.37 -4.41
C SER A 117 22.34 2.48 -2.88
N LEU A 118 22.01 1.42 -2.15
CA LEU A 118 22.13 1.36 -0.69
C LEU A 118 23.60 1.47 -0.24
N ALA A 119 24.50 0.76 -0.90
CA ALA A 119 25.93 0.83 -0.60
C ALA A 119 26.52 2.21 -0.91
N SER A 120 26.15 2.80 -2.03
CA SER A 120 26.59 4.15 -2.43
C SER A 120 26.12 5.21 -1.43
N SER A 121 24.83 5.21 -1.04
CA SER A 121 24.32 6.13 -0.03
C SER A 121 25.04 5.97 1.30
N THR A 122 25.25 4.73 1.75
CA THR A 122 25.96 4.46 3.01
C THR A 122 27.38 5.02 2.99
N ILE A 123 28.09 4.83 1.87
CA ILE A 123 29.48 5.30 1.73
C ILE A 123 29.55 6.82 1.67
N VAL A 124 28.67 7.44 0.90
CA VAL A 124 28.66 8.89 0.71
C VAL A 124 28.22 9.60 1.99
N ASP A 125 27.11 9.17 2.56
CA ASP A 125 26.46 9.90 3.65
C ASP A 125 27.06 9.59 5.02
N TRP A 126 27.50 8.33 5.27
CA TRP A 126 28.00 7.93 6.57
C TRP A 126 29.52 7.89 6.65
N PHE A 127 30.20 7.54 5.55
CA PHE A 127 31.67 7.48 5.51
C PHE A 127 32.33 8.67 4.77
N GLY A 128 31.53 9.71 4.43
CA GLY A 128 32.03 10.94 3.82
C GLY A 128 32.62 10.76 2.41
N GLY A 129 32.17 9.75 1.68
CA GLY A 129 32.57 9.47 0.29
C GLY A 129 33.98 8.91 0.10
N ARG A 130 34.81 8.84 1.15
CA ARG A 130 36.17 8.32 1.10
C ARG A 130 36.18 6.84 1.46
N SER A 131 36.06 5.95 0.46
CA SER A 131 36.12 4.53 0.71
C SER A 131 37.06 3.81 -0.26
N SER A 132 37.67 2.74 0.20
CA SER A 132 38.39 1.81 -0.65
C SER A 132 37.42 0.88 -1.38
N ILE A 133 37.87 0.29 -2.50
CA ILE A 133 37.11 -0.74 -3.20
C ILE A 133 36.72 -1.90 -2.26
N ARG A 134 37.60 -2.22 -1.30
CA ARG A 134 37.34 -3.25 -0.29
C ARG A 134 36.16 -2.88 0.62
N THR A 135 36.12 -1.63 1.08
CA THR A 135 35.01 -1.10 1.90
C THR A 135 33.68 -1.15 1.12
N SER A 136 33.73 -0.73 -0.15
CA SER A 136 32.51 -0.79 -1.02
C SER A 136 31.97 -2.21 -1.16
N LYS A 137 32.84 -3.21 -1.37
CA LYS A 137 32.43 -4.60 -1.45
C LYS A 137 31.84 -5.11 -0.14
N ILE A 138 32.42 -4.76 1.02
CA ILE A 138 31.91 -5.16 2.34
C ILE A 138 30.52 -4.55 2.59
N VAL A 139 30.34 -3.25 2.31
CA VAL A 139 29.04 -2.57 2.47
C VAL A 139 27.99 -3.16 1.53
N SER A 140 28.36 -3.48 0.29
CA SER A 140 27.44 -4.15 -0.64
C SER A 140 27.03 -5.54 -0.15
N LEU A 141 27.99 -6.31 0.37
CA LEU A 141 27.69 -7.64 0.94
C LEU A 141 26.80 -7.54 2.19
N PHE A 142 27.04 -6.55 3.03
CA PHE A 142 26.17 -6.27 4.19
C PHE A 142 24.74 -6.01 3.76
N TRP A 143 24.50 -5.09 2.80
CA TRP A 143 23.18 -4.80 2.30
C TRP A 143 22.53 -5.98 1.57
N ALA A 144 23.29 -6.76 0.83
CA ALA A 144 22.79 -7.98 0.23
C ALA A 144 22.28 -8.97 1.29
N SER A 145 23.04 -9.15 2.38
CA SER A 145 22.64 -10.00 3.52
C SER A 145 21.38 -9.50 4.22
N VAL A 146 21.25 -8.17 4.39
CA VAL A 146 20.04 -7.55 4.96
C VAL A 146 18.83 -7.79 4.08
N LEU A 147 18.96 -7.61 2.77
CA LEU A 147 17.86 -7.85 1.82
C LEU A 147 17.42 -9.32 1.79
N ILE A 148 18.38 -10.25 1.86
CA ILE A 148 18.08 -11.69 2.00
C ILE A 148 17.34 -11.96 3.31
N GLY A 149 17.81 -11.38 4.43
CA GLY A 149 17.14 -11.51 5.73
C GLY A 149 15.70 -11.00 5.71
N ILE A 150 15.45 -9.85 5.08
CA ILE A 150 14.09 -9.31 4.90
C ILE A 150 13.25 -10.27 4.04
N ALA A 151 13.80 -10.77 2.93
CA ALA A 151 13.08 -11.68 2.04
C ALA A 151 12.68 -13.00 2.72
N LEU A 152 13.50 -13.51 3.66
CA LEU A 152 13.20 -14.73 4.43
C LEU A 152 12.08 -14.54 5.48
N ILE A 153 11.89 -13.30 5.95
CA ILE A 153 10.85 -12.96 6.94
C ILE A 153 9.57 -12.47 6.26
N PHE A 154 9.69 -12.08 4.98
CA PHE A 154 8.57 -11.53 4.23
C PHE A 154 7.52 -12.61 4.00
N ASP A 155 6.31 -12.36 4.51
CA ASP A 155 5.15 -13.22 4.30
C ASP A 155 4.28 -12.64 3.17
N GLU A 156 3.86 -13.51 2.25
CA GLU A 156 2.92 -13.16 1.18
C GLU A 156 1.54 -12.98 1.80
N SER A 157 1.17 -11.73 2.07
CA SER A 157 -0.17 -11.40 2.54
C SER A 157 -1.22 -11.59 1.42
N ASP A 158 -2.50 -11.52 1.77
CA ASP A 158 -3.63 -11.61 0.82
C ASP A 158 -3.70 -10.48 -0.24
N SER A 159 -2.74 -9.57 -0.25
CA SER A 159 -2.66 -8.47 -1.20
C SER A 159 -1.63 -8.75 -2.29
N ALA A 160 -1.86 -8.25 -3.50
CA ALA A 160 -0.90 -8.36 -4.60
C ALA A 160 0.46 -7.73 -4.23
N ILE A 161 1.57 -8.43 -4.52
CA ILE A 161 2.94 -8.02 -4.15
C ILE A 161 3.28 -6.60 -4.63
N VAL A 162 2.82 -6.23 -5.84
CA VAL A 162 3.01 -4.87 -6.38
C VAL A 162 2.37 -3.82 -5.48
N ILE A 163 1.15 -4.07 -4.99
CA ILE A 163 0.43 -3.14 -4.11
C ILE A 163 1.17 -2.99 -2.77
N ILE A 164 1.67 -4.10 -2.21
CA ILE A 164 2.47 -4.08 -0.98
C ILE A 164 3.73 -3.22 -1.19
N GLY A 165 4.44 -3.42 -2.30
CA GLY A 165 5.61 -2.63 -2.64
C GLY A 165 5.32 -1.13 -2.74
N LEU A 166 4.23 -0.75 -3.42
CA LEU A 166 3.79 0.64 -3.54
C LEU A 166 3.37 1.25 -2.19
N GLN A 167 2.71 0.46 -1.33
CA GLN A 167 2.37 0.89 0.03
C GLN A 167 3.63 1.14 0.85
N ILE A 168 4.60 0.23 0.85
CA ILE A 168 5.87 0.39 1.57
C ILE A 168 6.62 1.64 1.09
N ALA A 169 6.73 1.85 -0.22
CA ALA A 169 7.31 3.06 -0.78
C ALA A 169 6.58 4.33 -0.31
N SER A 170 5.25 4.28 -0.25
CA SER A 170 4.44 5.43 0.18
C SER A 170 4.67 5.85 1.63
N PHE A 171 5.15 4.95 2.49
CA PHE A 171 5.49 5.30 3.89
C PHE A 171 6.67 6.26 3.98
N THR A 172 7.68 6.10 3.14
CA THR A 172 8.93 6.86 3.22
C THR A 172 8.99 8.03 2.22
N TYR A 173 8.40 7.87 1.06
CA TYR A 173 8.49 8.84 -0.03
C TYR A 173 7.92 10.21 0.33
N GLY A 174 6.84 10.27 1.11
CA GLY A 174 6.26 11.55 1.49
C GLY A 174 7.20 12.37 2.37
N GLY A 175 7.87 11.75 3.34
CA GLY A 175 8.86 12.42 4.16
C GLY A 175 10.06 12.92 3.36
N LEU A 176 10.60 12.09 2.48
CA LEU A 176 11.74 12.43 1.61
C LEU A 176 11.38 13.55 0.63
N LEU A 177 10.23 13.46 -0.03
CA LEU A 177 9.77 14.50 -0.95
C LEU A 177 9.53 15.83 -0.22
N GLY A 178 8.94 15.79 0.98
CA GLY A 178 8.76 16.97 1.81
C GLY A 178 10.08 17.66 2.14
N LEU A 179 11.11 16.91 2.57
CA LEU A 179 12.44 17.45 2.80
C LEU A 179 13.05 18.04 1.53
N PHE A 180 12.94 17.36 0.38
CA PHE A 180 13.44 17.85 -0.89
C PHE A 180 12.76 19.17 -1.28
N LEU A 181 11.45 19.29 -1.15
CA LEU A 181 10.75 20.54 -1.45
C LEU A 181 11.16 21.69 -0.52
N LEU A 182 11.45 21.40 0.74
CA LEU A 182 11.96 22.39 1.68
C LEU A 182 13.33 22.94 1.25
N THR A 183 14.18 22.15 0.57
CA THR A 183 15.46 22.66 0.05
C THR A 183 15.32 23.68 -1.08
N LYS A 184 14.14 23.74 -1.74
CA LYS A 184 13.86 24.73 -2.79
C LYS A 184 13.43 26.09 -2.24
N ILE A 185 13.16 26.15 -0.95
CA ILE A 185 12.75 27.38 -0.27
C ILE A 185 14.02 28.08 0.21
N ASP A 186 14.18 29.35 -0.14
CA ASP A 186 15.32 30.17 0.32
C ASP A 186 15.20 30.54 1.80
N ARG A 187 15.29 29.51 2.65
CA ARG A 187 15.22 29.61 4.10
C ARG A 187 16.08 28.53 4.76
N LYS A 188 16.94 28.93 5.68
CA LYS A 188 17.68 27.98 6.52
C LYS A 188 16.81 27.46 7.65
N PHE A 189 16.40 26.22 7.57
CA PHE A 189 15.67 25.52 8.63
C PHE A 189 16.59 25.00 9.72
N ASN A 190 16.11 24.93 10.95
CA ASN A 190 16.81 24.27 12.04
C ASN A 190 16.80 22.74 11.82
N SER A 191 17.91 22.07 12.11
CA SER A 191 17.99 20.59 11.96
C SER A 191 16.94 19.85 12.78
N ILE A 192 16.61 20.34 13.97
CA ILE A 192 15.55 19.74 14.82
C ILE A 192 14.19 19.82 14.12
N SER A 193 13.89 20.96 13.48
CA SER A 193 12.62 21.15 12.76
C SER A 193 12.48 20.16 11.60
N LEU A 194 13.55 19.92 10.85
CA LEU A 194 13.60 18.95 9.75
C LEU A 194 13.37 17.51 10.25
N ILE A 195 14.04 17.15 11.36
CA ILE A 195 13.90 15.82 11.96
C ILE A 195 12.48 15.60 12.49
N VAL A 196 11.92 16.58 13.21
CA VAL A 196 10.54 16.50 13.73
C VAL A 196 9.53 16.41 12.58
N GLY A 197 9.70 17.20 11.52
CA GLY A 197 8.87 17.11 10.33
C GLY A 197 8.92 15.72 9.67
N LEU A 198 10.13 15.16 9.52
CA LEU A 198 10.32 13.82 8.96
C LEU A 198 9.65 12.74 9.81
N ILE A 199 9.87 12.75 11.13
CA ILE A 199 9.24 11.79 12.04
C ILE A 199 7.72 11.92 12.01
N SER A 200 7.19 13.14 12.04
CA SER A 200 5.74 13.38 11.98
C SER A 200 5.14 12.86 10.68
N SER A 201 5.86 12.98 9.56
CA SER A 201 5.43 12.48 8.26
C SER A 201 5.36 10.96 8.20
N LEU A 202 6.21 10.25 8.92
CA LEU A 202 6.14 8.79 9.05
C LEU A 202 4.98 8.37 9.97
N LEU A 203 4.83 9.04 11.11
CA LEU A 203 3.78 8.73 12.09
C LEU A 203 2.37 8.94 11.51
N ILE A 204 2.16 9.99 10.73
CA ILE A 204 0.85 10.22 10.10
C ILE A 204 0.48 9.10 9.15
N VAL A 205 1.41 8.51 8.41
CA VAL A 205 1.11 7.41 7.49
C VAL A 205 0.65 6.15 8.25
N PHE A 206 1.27 5.84 9.39
CA PHE A 206 0.78 4.76 10.25
C PHE A 206 -0.67 5.00 10.70
N TYR A 207 -0.98 6.22 11.11
CA TYR A 207 -2.34 6.59 11.49
C TYR A 207 -3.32 6.47 10.32
N LEU A 208 -2.96 6.99 9.13
CA LEU A 208 -3.79 6.91 7.92
C LEU A 208 -4.10 5.47 7.51
N LYS A 209 -3.13 4.58 7.66
CA LYS A 209 -3.32 3.14 7.42
C LYS A 209 -4.35 2.53 8.40
N GLN A 210 -4.28 2.88 9.69
CA GLN A 210 -5.24 2.39 10.70
C GLN A 210 -6.67 2.88 10.46
N VAL A 211 -6.82 4.11 9.96
CA VAL A 211 -8.12 4.71 9.61
C VAL A 211 -8.70 4.11 8.32
N GLY A 212 -7.93 3.29 7.60
CA GLY A 212 -8.36 2.67 6.35
C GLY A 212 -8.40 3.64 5.16
N LEU A 213 -7.59 4.70 5.19
CA LEU A 213 -7.40 5.58 4.04
C LEU A 213 -6.67 4.84 2.92
N ALA A 214 -7.06 5.07 1.66
CA ALA A 214 -6.38 4.49 0.51
C ALA A 214 -4.91 4.94 0.47
N TRP A 215 -4.00 4.01 0.22
CA TRP A 215 -2.55 4.26 0.20
C TRP A 215 -2.11 5.33 -0.82
N THR A 216 -2.90 5.57 -1.83
CA THR A 216 -2.69 6.60 -2.85
C THR A 216 -2.61 8.03 -2.25
N TRP A 217 -3.25 8.28 -1.12
CA TRP A 217 -3.22 9.56 -0.41
C TRP A 217 -2.01 9.72 0.53
N PHE A 218 -1.31 8.63 0.87
CA PHE A 218 -0.26 8.65 1.90
C PHE A 218 0.85 9.64 1.59
N ILE A 219 1.37 9.63 0.36
CA ILE A 219 2.49 10.50 -0.02
C ILE A 219 2.09 11.96 0.04
N MET A 220 0.95 12.34 -0.55
CA MET A 220 0.49 13.72 -0.56
C MET A 220 0.31 14.28 0.85
N ILE A 221 -0.43 13.55 1.71
CA ILE A 221 -0.69 13.98 3.07
C ILE A 221 0.61 14.03 3.88
N SER A 222 1.47 13.03 3.73
CA SER A 222 2.76 12.96 4.41
C SER A 222 3.69 14.13 4.03
N VAL A 223 3.73 14.51 2.75
CA VAL A 223 4.45 15.72 2.28
C VAL A 223 3.93 16.98 2.95
N LEU A 224 2.62 17.15 2.95
CA LEU A 224 1.99 18.32 3.56
C LEU A 224 2.27 18.40 5.06
N VAL A 225 2.15 17.29 5.77
CA VAL A 225 2.46 17.20 7.20
C VAL A 225 3.95 17.51 7.44
N ASN A 226 4.86 16.92 6.66
CA ASN A 226 6.30 17.21 6.79
C ASN A 226 6.57 18.71 6.68
N ILE A 227 6.12 19.33 5.60
CA ILE A 227 6.34 20.76 5.33
C ILE A 227 5.73 21.60 6.43
N CYS A 228 4.44 21.40 6.76
CA CYS A 228 3.73 22.18 7.77
C CYS A 228 4.40 22.08 9.14
N ILE A 229 4.69 20.87 9.61
CA ILE A 229 5.30 20.65 10.92
C ILE A 229 6.72 21.23 10.96
N THR A 230 7.51 21.06 9.89
CA THR A 230 8.85 21.68 9.83
C THR A 230 8.78 23.20 9.96
N PHE A 231 7.89 23.86 9.22
CA PHE A 231 7.70 25.32 9.32
C PHE A 231 7.27 25.73 10.71
N LEU A 232 6.27 25.04 11.28
CA LEU A 232 5.72 25.37 12.60
C LEU A 232 6.78 25.23 13.68
N VAL A 233 7.55 24.14 13.68
CA VAL A 233 8.61 23.91 14.65
C VAL A 233 9.78 24.91 14.45
N ASP A 234 10.14 25.24 13.21
CA ASP A 234 11.21 26.23 12.96
C ASP A 234 10.82 27.63 13.43
N ILE A 235 9.56 28.04 13.22
CA ILE A 235 9.02 29.30 13.77
C ILE A 235 8.99 29.26 15.30
N PHE A 236 8.60 28.12 15.88
CA PHE A 236 8.58 27.94 17.31
C PHE A 236 9.99 28.06 17.92
N ILE A 237 11.00 27.47 17.32
CA ILE A 237 12.38 27.54 17.80
C ILE A 237 12.98 28.95 17.66
N LYS A 238 12.78 29.59 16.50
CA LYS A 238 13.37 30.91 16.17
C LYS A 238 12.51 32.11 16.56
N GLY A 239 11.22 31.86 16.88
CA GLY A 239 10.26 32.92 17.14
C GLY A 239 10.34 33.53 18.54
N SER A 240 9.77 34.74 18.70
CA SER A 240 9.51 35.36 19.99
C SER A 240 8.38 34.60 20.75
N PHE A 241 8.23 34.84 22.05
CA PHE A 241 7.23 34.18 22.90
C PHE A 241 5.79 34.24 22.32
N SER A 242 5.37 35.39 21.84
CA SER A 242 4.05 35.60 21.22
C SER A 242 3.86 34.73 19.96
N LYS A 243 4.90 34.65 19.08
CA LYS A 243 4.87 33.82 17.89
C LYS A 243 4.84 32.34 18.24
N LYS A 244 5.56 31.91 19.29
CA LYS A 244 5.56 30.52 19.76
C LYS A 244 4.18 30.07 20.22
N PHE A 245 3.45 30.92 20.93
CA PHE A 245 2.10 30.61 21.38
C PHE A 245 1.12 30.47 20.21
N SER A 246 1.16 31.40 19.25
CA SER A 246 0.34 31.32 18.03
C SER A 246 0.63 30.06 17.20
N VAL A 247 1.90 29.70 17.07
CA VAL A 247 2.31 28.47 16.34
C VAL A 247 1.82 27.21 17.05
N PHE A 248 1.94 27.16 18.37
CA PHE A 248 1.43 26.04 19.16
C PHE A 248 -0.07 25.84 18.96
N PHE A 249 -0.84 26.92 18.99
CA PHE A 249 -2.28 26.89 18.80
C PHE A 249 -2.66 26.45 17.36
N LEU A 250 -1.97 26.99 16.35
CA LEU A 250 -2.16 26.58 14.95
C LEU A 250 -1.78 25.11 14.70
N THR A 251 -0.74 24.60 15.36
CA THR A 251 -0.36 23.20 15.28
C THR A 251 -1.45 22.30 15.83
N ILE A 252 -2.03 22.67 16.99
CA ILE A 252 -3.14 21.91 17.59
C ILE A 252 -4.36 21.93 16.65
N ILE A 253 -4.74 23.10 16.14
CA ILE A 253 -5.88 23.22 15.20
C ILE A 253 -5.64 22.38 13.95
N PHE A 254 -4.44 22.39 13.38
CA PHE A 254 -4.08 21.61 12.21
C PHE A 254 -4.18 20.09 12.47
N ILE A 255 -3.63 19.63 13.60
CA ILE A 255 -3.72 18.21 14.01
C ILE A 255 -5.18 17.81 14.25
N LEU A 256 -5.95 18.63 14.99
CA LEU A 256 -7.36 18.38 15.25
C LEU A 256 -8.19 18.40 13.97
N GLY A 257 -7.85 19.29 13.02
CA GLY A 257 -8.46 19.33 11.69
C GLY A 257 -8.24 18.05 10.90
N ILE A 258 -7.00 17.56 10.85
CA ILE A 258 -6.68 16.27 10.22
C ILE A 258 -7.43 15.13 10.93
N LEU A 259 -7.41 15.10 12.26
CA LEU A 259 -8.09 14.07 13.05
C LEU A 259 -9.60 14.10 12.87
N SER A 260 -10.21 15.29 12.76
CA SER A 260 -11.65 15.43 12.51
C SER A 260 -12.05 14.98 11.11
N PHE A 261 -11.24 15.34 10.10
CA PHE A 261 -11.47 14.97 8.71
C PHE A 261 -11.31 13.46 8.49
N LEU A 262 -10.41 12.84 9.25
CA LEU A 262 -10.09 11.41 9.17
C LEU A 262 -10.86 10.60 10.23
N LYS A 263 -11.80 11.21 10.97
CA LYS A 263 -12.68 10.40 11.83
C LYS A 263 -13.24 9.25 11.01
N PRO A 264 -12.96 8.00 11.39
CA PRO A 264 -13.63 6.89 10.74
C PRO A 264 -15.11 7.12 10.91
N SER A 265 -15.84 7.25 9.83
CA SER A 265 -17.26 6.96 9.81
C SER A 265 -17.40 5.45 9.98
N VAL A 266 -17.05 4.98 11.16
CA VAL A 266 -17.44 3.67 11.64
C VAL A 266 -18.88 3.86 12.11
N GLU A 267 -19.74 4.07 11.17
CA GLU A 267 -21.05 3.53 11.23
C GLU A 267 -20.89 2.03 10.95
N GLN A 268 -20.30 1.33 11.92
CA GLN A 268 -20.59 -0.08 12.10
C GLN A 268 -22.08 -0.09 12.45
N GLU A 269 -22.92 -0.28 11.43
CA GLU A 269 -24.22 -0.84 11.66
C GLU A 269 -23.98 -2.07 12.52
N ARG A 270 -24.31 -1.96 13.80
CA ARG A 270 -24.20 -3.09 14.75
C ARG A 270 -25.00 -4.21 14.12
N PRO A 271 -24.40 -5.38 13.90
CA PRO A 271 -25.14 -6.48 13.33
C PRO A 271 -26.38 -6.70 14.17
N ILE A 272 -27.55 -6.59 13.55
CA ILE A 272 -28.82 -6.80 14.23
C ILE A 272 -28.89 -8.28 14.54
N ASN A 273 -28.86 -8.62 15.83
CA ASN A 273 -29.06 -10.00 16.29
C ASN A 273 -30.51 -10.36 15.97
N SER A 274 -30.76 -11.11 14.92
CA SER A 274 -32.11 -11.29 14.40
C SER A 274 -32.66 -12.64 14.81
N ASN A 275 -33.87 -12.61 15.36
CA ASN A 275 -34.70 -13.81 15.62
C ASN A 275 -34.94 -14.65 14.35
N ILE A 276 -34.77 -14.05 13.16
CA ILE A 276 -34.97 -14.74 11.87
C ILE A 276 -33.95 -15.85 11.68
N LEU A 277 -32.63 -15.56 11.85
CA LEU A 277 -31.63 -16.63 11.74
C LEU A 277 -31.79 -17.70 12.80
N THR A 278 -32.14 -17.33 14.02
CA THR A 278 -32.39 -18.28 15.11
C THR A 278 -33.60 -19.18 14.78
N GLY A 279 -34.64 -18.64 14.16
CA GLY A 279 -35.80 -19.42 13.69
C GLY A 279 -35.41 -20.46 12.65
N ILE A 280 -34.72 -20.03 11.59
CA ILE A 280 -34.26 -20.89 10.49
C ILE A 280 -33.29 -21.98 11.00
N LEU A 281 -32.38 -21.61 11.88
CA LEU A 281 -31.38 -22.53 12.42
C LEU A 281 -31.99 -23.58 13.34
N ASN A 282 -33.10 -23.28 14.03
CA ASN A 282 -33.82 -24.25 14.86
C ASN A 282 -34.59 -25.32 14.05
N GLU A 283 -34.85 -25.05 12.78
CA GLU A 283 -35.48 -26.01 11.86
C GLU A 283 -34.48 -26.98 11.21
N LEU A 284 -33.19 -26.78 11.43
CA LEU A 284 -32.12 -27.63 10.88
C LEU A 284 -32.15 -29.04 11.47
N ASP A 285 -31.70 -30.01 10.68
CA ASP A 285 -31.57 -31.43 11.02
C ASP A 285 -30.89 -31.61 12.39
N LYS A 286 -31.41 -32.59 13.16
CA LYS A 286 -30.87 -32.95 14.49
C LYS A 286 -29.36 -33.15 14.54
N ARG A 287 -28.74 -33.51 13.42
CA ARG A 287 -27.30 -33.68 13.28
C ARG A 287 -26.49 -32.40 13.56
N TYR A 288 -27.07 -31.24 13.30
CA TYR A 288 -26.42 -29.94 13.46
C TYR A 288 -26.85 -29.19 14.71
N LYS A 289 -27.80 -29.76 15.45
CA LYS A 289 -28.40 -29.09 16.61
C LYS A 289 -27.37 -28.68 17.66
N ASN A 290 -26.38 -29.52 17.92
CA ASN A 290 -25.32 -29.23 18.91
C ASN A 290 -24.46 -28.05 18.50
N ILE A 291 -24.20 -27.83 17.20
CA ILE A 291 -23.39 -26.72 16.69
C ILE A 291 -24.12 -25.38 16.95
N ILE A 292 -25.43 -25.39 16.90
CA ILE A 292 -26.27 -24.20 17.08
C ILE A 292 -26.55 -23.93 18.55
N THR A 293 -26.75 -24.98 19.36
CA THR A 293 -27.03 -24.84 20.80
C THR A 293 -25.78 -24.47 21.60
N GLU A 294 -24.58 -24.84 21.12
CA GLU A 294 -23.29 -24.55 21.77
C GLU A 294 -22.37 -23.74 20.84
N PRO A 295 -22.77 -22.54 20.34
CA PRO A 295 -22.02 -21.79 19.33
C PRO A 295 -20.62 -21.38 19.81
N GLU A 296 -20.43 -21.22 21.11
CA GLU A 296 -19.12 -20.89 21.69
C GLU A 296 -18.14 -22.07 21.61
N ARG A 297 -18.62 -23.28 21.90
CA ARG A 297 -17.82 -24.50 21.84
C ARG A 297 -17.35 -24.82 20.44
N TYR A 298 -18.22 -24.65 19.46
CA TYR A 298 -17.93 -24.92 18.05
C TYR A 298 -17.42 -23.68 17.30
N ARG A 299 -17.25 -22.53 17.99
CA ARG A 299 -16.86 -21.24 17.41
C ARG A 299 -17.70 -20.83 16.19
N THR A 300 -19.00 -21.15 16.25
CA THR A 300 -19.91 -20.90 15.13
C THR A 300 -20.34 -19.45 15.10
N GLN A 301 -20.04 -18.78 13.98
CA GLN A 301 -20.48 -17.42 13.70
C GLN A 301 -21.11 -17.39 12.31
N ILE A 302 -22.30 -16.82 12.19
CA ILE A 302 -23.00 -16.70 10.91
C ILE A 302 -23.32 -15.23 10.68
N LEU A 303 -22.89 -14.72 9.53
CA LEU A 303 -23.29 -13.43 9.01
C LEU A 303 -24.05 -13.67 7.71
N TYR A 304 -25.31 -13.30 7.66
CA TYR A 304 -26.14 -13.33 6.48
C TYR A 304 -26.45 -11.91 6.03
N THR A 305 -26.08 -11.57 4.80
CA THR A 305 -26.37 -10.26 4.21
C THR A 305 -27.42 -10.42 3.13
N GLN A 306 -28.61 -9.85 3.36
CA GLN A 306 -29.66 -9.74 2.37
C GLN A 306 -29.38 -8.52 1.50
N ILE A 307 -29.47 -8.70 0.19
CA ILE A 307 -29.26 -7.63 -0.79
C ILE A 307 -30.59 -7.39 -1.51
N ASP A 308 -31.27 -6.32 -1.14
CA ASP A 308 -32.48 -5.86 -1.83
C ASP A 308 -32.12 -4.76 -2.83
N ARG A 309 -32.82 -4.66 -3.93
CA ARG A 309 -32.63 -3.60 -4.90
C ARG A 309 -33.85 -2.69 -4.95
N ASP A 310 -33.60 -1.38 -4.92
CA ASP A 310 -34.67 -0.38 -5.09
C ASP A 310 -35.14 -0.27 -6.56
N GLY A 311 -36.14 0.56 -6.80
CA GLY A 311 -36.68 0.81 -8.15
C GLY A 311 -35.66 1.36 -9.17
N ASN A 312 -34.53 1.88 -8.71
CA ASN A 312 -33.41 2.40 -9.52
C ASN A 312 -32.22 1.42 -9.58
N ASN A 313 -32.44 0.17 -9.14
CA ASN A 313 -31.43 -0.90 -9.12
C ASN A 313 -30.25 -0.66 -8.14
N TYR A 314 -30.37 0.25 -7.16
CA TYR A 314 -29.36 0.43 -6.13
C TYR A 314 -29.50 -0.64 -5.04
N PRO A 315 -28.38 -1.31 -4.64
CA PRO A 315 -28.43 -2.35 -3.62
C PRO A 315 -28.59 -1.74 -2.24
N LYS A 316 -29.53 -2.31 -1.45
CA LYS A 316 -29.67 -2.08 -0.01
C LYS A 316 -29.24 -3.35 0.72
N PHE A 317 -28.30 -3.23 1.63
CA PHE A 317 -27.75 -4.36 2.39
C PHE A 317 -28.40 -4.40 3.78
N THR A 318 -28.89 -5.58 4.16
CA THR A 318 -29.40 -5.83 5.52
C THR A 318 -28.63 -7.00 6.11
N ASN A 319 -27.93 -6.78 7.22
CA ASN A 319 -27.08 -7.78 7.85
C ASN A 319 -27.82 -8.46 9.03
N TYR A 320 -27.82 -9.78 9.03
CA TYR A 320 -28.32 -10.62 10.10
C TYR A 320 -27.17 -11.46 10.68
N THR A 321 -27.10 -11.59 12.00
CA THR A 321 -25.99 -12.29 12.64
C THR A 321 -26.49 -13.33 13.64
N PHE A 322 -25.71 -14.41 13.78
CA PHE A 322 -25.86 -15.40 14.82
C PHE A 322 -24.49 -15.75 15.40
N GLY A 323 -24.35 -15.66 16.75
CA GLY A 323 -23.10 -15.98 17.44
C GLY A 323 -21.93 -15.04 17.19
N VAL A 324 -22.12 -13.95 16.43
CA VAL A 324 -21.05 -12.98 16.14
C VAL A 324 -20.82 -12.09 17.35
N ARG A 325 -19.60 -12.11 17.88
CA ARG A 325 -19.14 -11.27 18.99
C ARG A 325 -17.87 -10.54 18.60
N PRO A 326 -17.75 -9.23 18.85
CA PRO A 326 -16.56 -8.44 18.50
C PRO A 326 -15.25 -8.98 19.11
N GLU A 327 -15.36 -9.64 20.28
CA GLU A 327 -14.22 -10.17 21.02
C GLU A 327 -13.71 -11.49 20.44
N ASN A 328 -14.54 -12.20 19.70
CA ASN A 328 -14.22 -13.50 19.12
C ASN A 328 -13.76 -13.33 17.67
N TYR A 329 -12.51 -12.92 17.48
CA TYR A 329 -11.91 -12.92 16.15
C TYR A 329 -11.80 -14.36 15.64
N PHE A 330 -12.51 -14.65 14.57
CA PHE A 330 -12.40 -15.89 13.83
C PHE A 330 -11.88 -15.56 12.42
N TYR A 331 -10.73 -16.11 12.08
CA TYR A 331 -10.22 -16.06 10.71
C TYR A 331 -10.85 -17.20 9.90
N PRO A 332 -11.85 -16.91 9.04
CA PRO A 332 -12.65 -17.96 8.42
C PRO A 332 -11.94 -18.66 7.26
N ALA A 333 -10.71 -18.27 6.93
CA ALA A 333 -10.01 -18.74 5.73
C ALA A 333 -10.88 -18.63 4.45
N SER A 334 -10.41 -19.15 3.33
CA SER A 334 -11.12 -19.08 2.02
C SER A 334 -12.41 -19.91 1.94
N THR A 335 -12.77 -20.66 2.97
CA THR A 335 -13.95 -21.52 3.01
C THR A 335 -15.30 -20.78 2.94
N ILE A 336 -15.33 -19.48 3.30
CA ILE A 336 -16.54 -18.64 3.18
C ILE A 336 -16.87 -18.25 1.74
N LYS A 337 -15.89 -18.24 0.84
CA LYS A 337 -16.12 -17.80 -0.55
C LYS A 337 -17.02 -18.74 -1.33
N LEU A 338 -16.98 -20.03 -1.04
CA LEU A 338 -17.75 -21.05 -1.75
C LEU A 338 -19.27 -20.94 -1.50
N PRO A 339 -19.77 -20.85 -0.26
CA PRO A 339 -21.20 -20.68 -0.01
C PRO A 339 -21.79 -19.40 -0.60
N VAL A 340 -21.04 -18.29 -0.55
CA VAL A 340 -21.47 -16.99 -1.11
C VAL A 340 -21.59 -17.07 -2.64
N ALA A 341 -20.65 -17.72 -3.30
CA ALA A 341 -20.68 -17.91 -4.76
C ALA A 341 -21.85 -18.82 -5.18
N VAL A 342 -22.11 -19.91 -4.46
CA VAL A 342 -23.22 -20.82 -4.73
C VAL A 342 -24.58 -20.13 -4.58
N LEU A 343 -24.76 -19.34 -3.52
CA LEU A 343 -26.01 -18.58 -3.30
C LEU A 343 -26.23 -17.47 -4.33
N ALA A 344 -25.14 -16.88 -4.85
CA ALA A 344 -25.22 -15.91 -5.94
C ALA A 344 -25.62 -16.56 -7.27
N LEU A 345 -25.16 -17.79 -7.53
CA LEU A 345 -25.48 -18.55 -8.74
C LEU A 345 -26.90 -19.14 -8.72
N GLU A 346 -27.48 -19.42 -7.56
CA GLU A 346 -28.89 -19.86 -7.45
C GLU A 346 -29.91 -18.77 -7.80
N LYS A 347 -29.51 -17.50 -7.83
CA LYS A 347 -30.37 -16.35 -8.16
C LYS A 347 -30.21 -15.83 -9.59
N LEU A 348 -29.32 -16.39 -10.39
CA LEU A 348 -29.17 -16.12 -11.82
C LEU A 348 -29.99 -17.10 -12.66
#